data_d7b90ed7f2ab858f9231a601b2111649
#
_entry.id   d7b90ed7f2ab858f9231a601b2111649
#
_cell.length_a   1.000
_cell.length_b   1.000
_cell.length_c   1.000
_cell.angle_alpha   90.00
_cell.angle_beta   90.00
_cell.angle_gamma   90.00
#
_symmetry.space_group_name_H-M   'P 1'
#
loop_
_entity.id
_entity.type
_entity.pdbx_description
1 polymer ?
#
loop_
_entity_poly.entity_id
_entity_poly.type
_entity_poly.pdbx_seq_one_letter_code
_entity_poly.pdbx_strand_id
1 'polypeptide(L)'
;VAAHLADPEGYDARTRGRAIEPWAEIAALLEPIEAAFVAEMVPPATLLAQLREGAERLCGERLWAGVDGRAAAALLDDLEREAVHGPALIAPASLPALLRTLMDEVAVRPPQGGHPRLAILGVIEARLHAADLLVLGGLNEGVWPGLPAPDPWLAPRIRSELGLPGLERRIGLAAHDLAQGLGAREVLLTRAKRDAGAPTIASRFWLRLEALSGGLERASELEAWARAIDVPGEHKPVPRPEPCPPVAIRPRSIPVTDVDRLKADPYAFYAKRMLRLRPLDPVDADPSAAWRGTAVHDALEQWARHDGCDPDALEPRVLEMLRAAHPMMRALWQPRLIEAVRWIVRETAAHPARRILAVEQEGGIDIAGVRLTGKFDRIDAMGDGTIGIVDYKTGQPPSTTAVRAGYSLQLGLLGLIAERGGFAGISGRASCFEYWSLARKNGEFGYVATPVDPAEKYGRMKPEEFVPTAAENFADTAGRYLTGGEAFTAKLHPEYAPYSDYDQLMRRDEWYGRERR
;
A
#
# COMPACT_ATOMS: atom_id res chain seq x y z
N VAL A 1 16.93 -10.46 -7.11
CA VAL A 1 16.72 -11.93 -7.09
C VAL A 1 18.02 -12.62 -6.69
N ALA A 2 19.14 -12.39 -7.40
CA ALA A 2 20.43 -13.03 -7.10
C ALA A 2 20.85 -12.85 -5.62
N ALA A 3 20.75 -11.65 -5.06
CA ALA A 3 21.05 -11.37 -3.66
C ALA A 3 20.13 -12.17 -2.69
N HIS A 4 18.83 -12.28 -3.00
CA HIS A 4 17.89 -13.07 -2.20
C HIS A 4 18.14 -14.58 -2.29
N LEU A 5 18.59 -15.07 -3.45
CA LEU A 5 18.96 -16.48 -3.60
C LEU A 5 20.27 -16.82 -2.90
N ALA A 6 21.17 -15.85 -2.74
CA ALA A 6 22.41 -15.98 -2.01
C ALA A 6 22.24 -15.83 -0.48
N ASP A 7 21.14 -15.24 -0.03
CA ASP A 7 20.87 -15.03 1.40
C ASP A 7 20.49 -16.35 2.09
N PRO A 8 21.30 -16.85 3.04
CA PRO A 8 21.01 -18.11 3.73
C PRO A 8 19.79 -18.04 4.66
N GLU A 9 19.37 -16.83 5.06
CA GLU A 9 18.26 -16.62 6.02
C GLU A 9 16.93 -16.28 5.33
N GLY A 10 16.94 -15.82 4.08
CA GLY A 10 15.75 -15.29 3.39
C GLY A 10 14.71 -16.34 2.98
N TYR A 11 15.14 -17.54 2.57
CA TYR A 11 14.26 -18.65 2.16
C TYR A 11 14.83 -19.99 2.63
N ASP A 12 13.96 -20.99 2.78
CA ASP A 12 14.41 -22.33 3.09
C ASP A 12 15.32 -22.91 1.98
N ALA A 13 16.27 -23.76 2.35
CA ALA A 13 17.29 -24.31 1.45
C ALA A 13 16.69 -25.06 0.24
N ARG A 14 15.52 -25.68 0.40
CA ARG A 14 14.83 -26.41 -0.66
C ARG A 14 14.26 -25.47 -1.71
N THR A 15 13.64 -24.37 -1.27
CA THR A 15 13.09 -23.33 -2.17
C THR A 15 14.21 -22.64 -2.93
N ARG A 16 15.32 -22.30 -2.26
CA ARG A 16 16.51 -21.74 -2.92
C ARG A 16 17.09 -22.69 -3.96
N GLY A 17 17.32 -23.95 -3.59
CA GLY A 17 17.88 -24.95 -4.51
C GLY A 17 17.04 -25.14 -5.78
N ARG A 18 15.71 -25.06 -5.67
CA ARG A 18 14.81 -25.14 -6.84
C ARG A 18 14.79 -23.88 -7.71
N ALA A 19 15.17 -22.73 -7.16
CA ALA A 19 15.16 -21.45 -7.85
C ALA A 19 16.51 -21.07 -8.48
N ILE A 20 17.63 -21.63 -8.02
CA ILE A 20 18.99 -21.27 -8.48
C ILE A 20 19.18 -21.60 -9.95
N GLU A 21 18.83 -22.82 -10.37
CA GLU A 21 19.05 -23.27 -11.76
C GLU A 21 18.20 -22.47 -12.78
N PRO A 22 16.85 -22.35 -12.61
CA PRO A 22 16.04 -21.49 -13.46
C PRO A 22 16.48 -20.03 -13.45
N TRP A 23 16.95 -19.52 -12.31
CA TRP A 23 17.44 -18.16 -12.22
C TRP A 23 18.74 -17.94 -12.99
N ALA A 24 19.66 -18.90 -12.97
CA ALA A 24 20.90 -18.82 -13.74
C ALA A 24 20.64 -18.69 -15.24
N GLU A 25 19.67 -19.44 -15.76
CA GLU A 25 19.24 -19.32 -17.16
C GLU A 25 18.66 -17.94 -17.46
N ILE A 26 17.74 -17.45 -16.63
CA ILE A 26 17.15 -16.11 -16.79
C ILE A 26 18.21 -15.01 -16.69
N ALA A 27 19.12 -15.10 -15.73
CA ALA A 27 20.20 -14.13 -15.56
C ALA A 27 21.10 -14.05 -16.80
N ALA A 28 21.44 -15.19 -17.39
CA ALA A 28 22.23 -15.23 -18.63
C ALA A 28 21.51 -14.57 -19.82
N LEU A 29 20.16 -14.67 -19.86
CA LEU A 29 19.35 -13.98 -20.88
C LEU A 29 19.30 -12.46 -20.67
N LEU A 30 19.33 -12.01 -19.42
CA LEU A 30 19.26 -10.59 -19.05
C LEU A 30 20.62 -9.88 -19.05
N GLU A 31 21.73 -10.63 -18.97
CA GLU A 31 23.09 -10.07 -18.88
C GLU A 31 23.40 -8.98 -19.93
N PRO A 32 23.06 -9.13 -21.24
CA PRO A 32 23.32 -8.11 -22.23
C PRO A 32 22.57 -6.79 -21.98
N ILE A 33 21.33 -6.88 -21.47
CA ILE A 33 20.53 -5.71 -21.10
C ILE A 33 21.15 -5.05 -19.85
N GLU A 34 21.46 -5.84 -18.82
CA GLU A 34 22.06 -5.34 -17.59
C GLU A 34 23.40 -4.64 -17.89
N ALA A 35 24.23 -5.23 -18.73
CA ALA A 35 25.50 -4.63 -19.15
C ALA A 35 25.33 -3.28 -19.86
N ALA A 36 24.31 -3.16 -20.72
CA ALA A 36 24.00 -1.89 -21.41
C ALA A 36 23.51 -0.81 -20.44
N PHE A 37 22.81 -1.19 -19.34
CA PHE A 37 22.29 -0.24 -18.35
C PHE A 37 23.31 0.16 -17.27
N VAL A 38 24.46 -0.51 -17.17
CA VAL A 38 25.55 -0.13 -16.25
C VAL A 38 26.34 1.07 -16.79
N ALA A 39 26.39 1.24 -18.10
CA ALA A 39 27.11 2.36 -18.71
C ALA A 39 26.41 3.69 -18.43
N GLU A 40 27.20 4.76 -18.22
CA GLU A 40 26.68 6.11 -17.94
C GLU A 40 25.92 6.69 -19.15
N MET A 41 26.47 6.50 -20.35
CA MET A 41 25.92 7.01 -21.60
C MET A 41 26.07 5.96 -22.70
N VAL A 42 25.00 5.69 -23.46
CA VAL A 42 24.94 4.67 -24.51
C VAL A 42 24.20 5.20 -25.74
N PRO A 43 24.56 4.81 -26.97
CA PRO A 43 23.78 5.12 -28.15
C PRO A 43 22.35 4.55 -28.05
N PRO A 44 21.29 5.33 -28.35
CA PRO A 44 19.90 4.86 -28.28
C PRO A 44 19.65 3.56 -29.06
N ALA A 45 20.21 3.45 -30.27
CA ALA A 45 20.08 2.25 -31.11
C ALA A 45 20.61 0.98 -30.42
N THR A 46 21.72 1.09 -29.67
CA THR A 46 22.27 -0.04 -28.91
C THR A 46 21.32 -0.48 -27.79
N LEU A 47 20.75 0.47 -27.02
CA LEU A 47 19.79 0.15 -25.95
C LEU A 47 18.53 -0.49 -26.50
N LEU A 48 17.98 0.03 -27.60
CA LEU A 48 16.78 -0.51 -28.24
C LEU A 48 17.02 -1.93 -28.78
N ALA A 49 18.16 -2.17 -29.46
CA ALA A 49 18.52 -3.49 -29.94
C ALA A 49 18.68 -4.51 -28.79
N GLN A 50 19.35 -4.13 -27.70
CA GLN A 50 19.52 -5.01 -26.53
C GLN A 50 18.19 -5.30 -25.85
N LEU A 51 17.30 -4.29 -25.73
CA LEU A 51 15.96 -4.46 -25.17
C LEU A 51 15.14 -5.43 -26.02
N ARG A 52 15.14 -5.26 -27.34
CA ARG A 52 14.43 -6.14 -28.28
C ARG A 52 14.96 -7.57 -28.19
N GLU A 53 16.25 -7.77 -28.30
CA GLU A 53 16.88 -9.08 -28.24
C GLU A 53 16.59 -9.80 -26.91
N GLY A 54 16.71 -9.10 -25.79
CA GLY A 54 16.41 -9.67 -24.49
C GLY A 54 14.93 -10.05 -24.32
N ALA A 55 14.03 -9.21 -24.81
CA ALA A 55 12.60 -9.50 -24.77
C ALA A 55 12.22 -10.69 -25.67
N GLU A 56 12.82 -10.81 -26.86
CA GLU A 56 12.65 -11.95 -27.75
C GLU A 56 13.19 -13.26 -27.18
N ARG A 57 14.34 -13.20 -26.50
CA ARG A 57 14.91 -14.39 -25.83
C ARG A 57 14.03 -14.86 -24.66
N LEU A 58 13.39 -13.91 -23.93
CA LEU A 58 12.51 -14.24 -22.81
C LEU A 58 11.14 -14.76 -23.24
N CYS A 59 10.53 -14.13 -24.25
CA CYS A 59 9.12 -14.36 -24.62
C CYS A 59 8.97 -15.16 -25.93
N GLY A 60 10.03 -15.29 -26.73
CA GLY A 60 9.98 -15.88 -28.05
C GLY A 60 9.08 -15.10 -29.01
N GLU A 61 8.62 -15.75 -30.07
CA GLU A 61 7.76 -15.15 -31.11
C GLU A 61 6.43 -14.60 -30.58
N ARG A 62 6.02 -15.02 -29.40
CA ARG A 62 4.78 -14.53 -28.75
C ARG A 62 4.84 -13.05 -28.39
N LEU A 63 6.04 -12.48 -28.23
CA LEU A 63 6.23 -11.07 -27.93
C LEU A 63 5.54 -10.17 -28.96
N TRP A 64 5.63 -10.52 -30.23
CA TRP A 64 5.11 -9.72 -31.34
C TRP A 64 3.74 -10.19 -31.86
N ALA A 65 3.10 -11.10 -31.14
CA ALA A 65 1.78 -11.60 -31.49
C ALA A 65 0.69 -10.55 -31.18
N GLY A 66 -0.43 -10.66 -31.94
CA GLY A 66 -1.54 -9.74 -31.75
C GLY A 66 -1.33 -8.37 -32.40
N VAL A 67 -2.28 -7.46 -32.23
CA VAL A 67 -2.22 -6.10 -32.80
C VAL A 67 -1.30 -5.20 -32.00
N ASP A 68 -1.27 -5.38 -30.71
CA ASP A 68 -0.41 -4.69 -29.75
C ASP A 68 1.08 -5.07 -29.94
N GLY A 69 1.39 -6.36 -30.03
CA GLY A 69 2.74 -6.83 -30.30
C GLY A 69 3.28 -6.30 -31.63
N ARG A 70 2.47 -6.31 -32.69
CA ARG A 70 2.86 -5.75 -34.00
C ARG A 70 3.07 -4.23 -33.94
N ALA A 71 2.23 -3.51 -33.22
CA ALA A 71 2.39 -2.07 -33.04
C ALA A 71 3.68 -1.74 -32.27
N ALA A 72 3.98 -2.51 -31.20
CA ALA A 72 5.23 -2.37 -30.46
C ALA A 72 6.46 -2.67 -31.33
N ALA A 73 6.43 -3.72 -32.15
CA ALA A 73 7.50 -4.03 -33.08
C ALA A 73 7.73 -2.91 -34.10
N ALA A 74 6.65 -2.35 -34.67
CA ALA A 74 6.73 -1.24 -35.60
C ALA A 74 7.34 0.01 -34.97
N LEU A 75 6.92 0.34 -33.73
CA LEU A 75 7.48 1.47 -32.99
C LEU A 75 8.97 1.30 -32.73
N LEU A 76 9.41 0.11 -32.32
CA LEU A 76 10.84 -0.16 -32.08
C LEU A 76 11.65 -0.11 -33.38
N ASP A 77 11.11 -0.64 -34.47
CA ASP A 77 11.75 -0.55 -35.82
C ASP A 77 11.94 0.91 -36.25
N ASP A 78 10.90 1.75 -36.07
CA ASP A 78 10.97 3.16 -36.40
C ASP A 78 12.02 3.87 -35.53
N LEU A 79 12.02 3.60 -34.22
CA LEU A 79 12.99 4.20 -33.31
C LEU A 79 14.44 3.80 -33.63
N GLU A 80 14.69 2.53 -33.97
CA GLU A 80 16.03 2.05 -34.34
C GLU A 80 16.48 2.73 -35.65
N ARG A 81 15.61 2.83 -36.63
CA ARG A 81 15.91 3.46 -37.92
C ARG A 81 16.19 4.96 -37.77
N GLU A 82 15.37 5.65 -36.97
CA GLU A 82 15.46 7.10 -36.79
C GLU A 82 16.47 7.51 -35.70
N ALA A 83 17.07 6.55 -34.99
CA ALA A 83 18.04 6.83 -33.90
C ALA A 83 19.27 7.63 -34.41
N VAL A 84 19.60 7.55 -35.71
CA VAL A 84 20.68 8.33 -36.31
C VAL A 84 20.41 9.83 -36.35
N HIS A 85 19.14 10.24 -36.28
CA HIS A 85 18.72 11.62 -36.28
C HIS A 85 18.49 12.16 -34.87
N GLY A 86 18.57 11.29 -33.85
CA GLY A 86 18.41 11.60 -32.44
C GLY A 86 19.73 11.98 -31.75
N PRO A 87 19.72 12.08 -30.42
CA PRO A 87 20.94 12.30 -29.63
C PRO A 87 21.91 11.14 -29.84
N ALA A 88 23.20 11.43 -30.00
CA ALA A 88 24.22 10.40 -30.20
C ALA A 88 24.33 9.43 -29.01
N LEU A 89 24.13 9.95 -27.80
CA LEU A 89 24.20 9.20 -26.54
C LEU A 89 23.05 9.61 -25.62
N ILE A 90 22.48 8.65 -24.90
CA ILE A 90 21.50 8.91 -23.82
C ILE A 90 21.89 8.15 -22.55
N ALA A 91 21.46 8.65 -21.41
CA ALA A 91 21.56 7.88 -20.16
C ALA A 91 20.55 6.72 -20.21
N PRO A 92 20.96 5.46 -19.99
CA PRO A 92 20.05 4.31 -20.03
C PRO A 92 18.81 4.47 -19.17
N ALA A 93 18.93 5.12 -18.01
CA ALA A 93 17.83 5.40 -17.10
C ALA A 93 16.71 6.28 -17.70
N SER A 94 16.99 7.01 -18.80
CA SER A 94 15.98 7.81 -19.50
C SER A 94 15.12 7.01 -20.50
N LEU A 95 15.58 5.82 -20.92
CA LEU A 95 14.90 5.00 -21.93
C LEU A 95 13.47 4.60 -21.52
N PRO A 96 13.17 4.16 -20.31
CA PRO A 96 11.81 3.80 -19.92
C PRO A 96 10.81 4.97 -20.03
N ALA A 97 11.22 6.19 -19.66
CA ALA A 97 10.38 7.37 -19.78
C ALA A 97 10.16 7.76 -21.25
N LEU A 98 11.21 7.69 -22.06
CA LEU A 98 11.14 7.96 -23.48
C LEU A 98 10.19 6.97 -24.19
N LEU A 99 10.37 5.66 -23.96
CA LEU A 99 9.51 4.64 -24.56
C LEU A 99 8.06 4.82 -24.12
N ARG A 100 7.80 5.10 -22.84
CA ARG A 100 6.43 5.34 -22.34
C ARG A 100 5.78 6.50 -23.08
N THR A 101 6.47 7.65 -23.20
CA THR A 101 5.95 8.81 -23.92
C THR A 101 5.61 8.50 -25.37
N LEU A 102 6.47 7.76 -26.06
CA LEU A 102 6.26 7.41 -27.47
C LEU A 102 5.17 6.34 -27.64
N MET A 103 5.09 5.37 -26.73
CA MET A 103 4.02 4.36 -26.73
C MET A 103 2.65 4.96 -26.47
N ASP A 104 2.55 6.01 -25.65
CA ASP A 104 1.29 6.71 -25.36
C ASP A 104 0.73 7.44 -26.61
N GLU A 105 1.57 7.72 -27.60
CA GLU A 105 1.14 8.31 -28.88
C GLU A 105 0.61 7.26 -29.88
N VAL A 106 0.85 5.96 -29.65
CA VAL A 106 0.45 4.88 -30.56
C VAL A 106 -0.89 4.28 -30.16
N ALA A 107 -1.93 4.60 -30.91
CA ALA A 107 -3.25 4.04 -30.68
C ALA A 107 -3.34 2.60 -31.24
N VAL A 108 -3.42 1.62 -30.34
CA VAL A 108 -3.65 0.22 -30.71
C VAL A 108 -5.15 -0.06 -30.66
N ARG A 109 -5.73 -0.36 -31.83
CA ARG A 109 -7.16 -0.68 -31.94
C ARG A 109 -7.33 -2.17 -32.26
N PRO A 110 -8.19 -2.90 -31.52
CA PRO A 110 -8.48 -4.29 -31.88
C PRO A 110 -9.11 -4.36 -33.29
N PRO A 111 -8.79 -5.38 -34.10
CA PRO A 111 -9.23 -5.49 -35.49
C PRO A 111 -10.74 -5.73 -35.62
N GLN A 112 -11.39 -6.21 -34.59
CA GLN A 112 -12.84 -6.32 -34.55
C GLN A 112 -13.38 -5.06 -33.90
N GLY A 113 -13.81 -4.13 -34.72
CA GLY A 113 -14.67 -3.05 -34.27
C GLY A 113 -15.86 -3.63 -33.50
N GLY A 114 -16.54 -2.83 -32.71
CA GLY A 114 -17.76 -3.21 -32.03
C GLY A 114 -18.83 -3.71 -32.99
N HIS A 115 -20.05 -3.88 -32.52
CA HIS A 115 -21.18 -4.29 -33.37
C HIS A 115 -21.27 -3.37 -34.61
N PRO A 116 -21.44 -3.91 -35.84
CA PRO A 116 -21.36 -3.13 -37.11
C PRO A 116 -22.40 -2.00 -37.20
N ARG A 117 -23.45 -2.05 -36.37
CA ARG A 117 -24.48 -1.01 -36.28
C ARG A 117 -24.34 -0.11 -35.06
N LEU A 118 -23.27 -0.25 -34.29
CA LEU A 118 -23.00 0.56 -33.09
C LEU A 118 -21.65 1.25 -33.23
N ALA A 119 -21.65 2.57 -33.25
CA ALA A 119 -20.43 3.38 -33.25
C ALA A 119 -20.38 4.23 -31.97
N ILE A 120 -19.22 4.23 -31.30
CA ILE A 120 -18.92 5.13 -30.19
C ILE A 120 -17.91 6.12 -30.73
N LEU A 121 -18.33 7.39 -30.80
CA LEU A 121 -17.54 8.45 -31.44
C LEU A 121 -17.27 9.59 -30.47
N GLY A 122 -16.12 10.21 -30.59
CA GLY A 122 -15.88 11.52 -30.00
C GLY A 122 -16.71 12.60 -30.71
N VAL A 123 -16.87 13.74 -30.05
CA VAL A 123 -17.74 14.83 -30.55
C VAL A 123 -17.31 15.32 -31.93
N ILE A 124 -15.99 15.42 -32.17
CA ILE A 124 -15.43 15.86 -33.46
C ILE A 124 -15.65 14.79 -34.53
N GLU A 125 -15.44 13.55 -34.19
CA GLU A 125 -15.61 12.39 -35.09
C GLU A 125 -17.07 12.18 -35.48
N ALA A 126 -17.99 12.48 -34.57
CA ALA A 126 -19.43 12.34 -34.78
C ALA A 126 -20.00 13.41 -35.75
N ARG A 127 -19.26 14.48 -36.06
CA ARG A 127 -19.70 15.50 -37.00
C ARG A 127 -19.97 14.89 -38.37
N LEU A 128 -21.08 15.28 -38.98
CA LEU A 128 -21.52 14.81 -40.30
C LEU A 128 -21.90 13.31 -40.36
N HIS A 129 -21.93 12.60 -39.24
CA HIS A 129 -22.47 11.26 -39.17
C HIS A 129 -23.99 11.31 -38.99
N ALA A 130 -24.68 10.41 -39.69
CA ALA A 130 -26.10 10.18 -39.53
C ALA A 130 -26.34 8.77 -38.95
N ALA A 131 -27.28 8.67 -38.02
CA ALA A 131 -27.69 7.43 -37.39
C ALA A 131 -29.20 7.41 -37.19
N ASP A 132 -29.80 6.23 -37.14
CA ASP A 132 -31.24 6.10 -36.82
C ASP A 132 -31.56 6.55 -35.40
N LEU A 133 -30.68 6.16 -34.44
CA LEU A 133 -30.70 6.58 -33.06
C LEU A 133 -29.34 7.18 -32.68
N LEU A 134 -29.35 8.41 -32.20
CA LEU A 134 -28.14 9.05 -31.64
C LEU A 134 -28.23 9.15 -30.11
N VAL A 135 -27.26 8.60 -29.42
CA VAL A 135 -27.15 8.71 -27.96
C VAL A 135 -26.15 9.79 -27.62
N LEU A 136 -26.60 10.90 -27.04
CA LEU A 136 -25.74 11.96 -26.49
C LEU A 136 -25.50 11.68 -25.02
N GLY A 137 -24.32 11.13 -24.71
CA GLY A 137 -23.97 10.63 -23.38
C GLY A 137 -23.25 11.66 -22.52
N GLY A 138 -23.48 11.59 -21.21
CA GLY A 138 -22.70 12.37 -20.24
C GLY A 138 -23.03 13.85 -20.19
N LEU A 139 -24.30 14.25 -20.35
CA LEU A 139 -24.73 15.66 -20.29
C LEU A 139 -24.67 16.22 -18.87
N ASN A 140 -23.48 16.20 -18.29
CA ASN A 140 -23.15 16.76 -16.99
C ASN A 140 -22.35 18.07 -17.15
N GLU A 141 -22.50 18.97 -16.21
CA GLU A 141 -21.73 20.22 -16.19
C GLU A 141 -20.22 19.91 -16.05
N GLY A 142 -19.40 20.59 -16.83
CA GLY A 142 -17.97 20.31 -16.91
C GLY A 142 -17.56 19.21 -17.90
N VAL A 143 -18.54 18.40 -18.36
CA VAL A 143 -18.37 17.41 -19.46
C VAL A 143 -18.96 17.98 -20.75
N TRP A 144 -20.21 18.48 -20.71
CA TRP A 144 -20.88 19.17 -21.80
C TRP A 144 -21.46 20.53 -21.33
N PRO A 145 -20.81 21.65 -21.61
CA PRO A 145 -19.49 21.79 -22.25
C PRO A 145 -18.35 21.40 -21.31
N GLY A 146 -17.25 20.87 -21.88
CA GLY A 146 -15.99 20.71 -21.14
C GLY A 146 -15.48 22.06 -20.67
N LEU A 147 -14.89 22.09 -19.48
CA LEU A 147 -14.25 23.30 -18.96
C LEU A 147 -13.03 23.62 -19.83
N PRO A 148 -12.97 24.83 -20.44
CA PRO A 148 -11.82 25.22 -21.22
C PRO A 148 -10.61 25.38 -20.27
N ALA A 149 -9.55 24.60 -20.52
CA ALA A 149 -8.29 24.79 -19.81
C ALA A 149 -7.67 26.13 -20.19
N PRO A 150 -7.24 26.97 -19.22
CA PRO A 150 -6.51 28.17 -19.50
C PRO A 150 -5.17 27.82 -20.19
N ASP A 151 -4.79 28.66 -21.16
CA ASP A 151 -3.49 28.55 -21.80
C ASP A 151 -2.41 29.01 -20.81
N PRO A 152 -1.41 28.15 -20.49
CA PRO A 152 -0.39 28.51 -19.50
C PRO A 152 0.54 29.64 -19.95
N TRP A 153 0.63 29.88 -21.27
CA TRP A 153 1.53 30.85 -21.84
C TRP A 153 0.84 32.15 -22.24
N LEU A 154 -0.43 32.07 -22.67
CA LEU A 154 -1.18 33.20 -23.21
C LEU A 154 -2.38 33.53 -22.32
N ALA A 155 -2.21 34.47 -21.41
CA ALA A 155 -3.32 34.95 -20.61
C ALA A 155 -4.46 35.49 -21.53
N PRO A 156 -5.74 35.44 -21.10
CA PRO A 156 -6.89 35.84 -21.93
C PRO A 156 -6.76 37.20 -22.57
N ARG A 157 -6.17 38.17 -21.88
CA ARG A 157 -5.91 39.52 -22.39
C ARG A 157 -4.91 39.49 -23.55
N ILE A 158 -3.80 38.75 -23.42
CA ILE A 158 -2.77 38.63 -24.47
C ILE A 158 -3.38 37.95 -25.70
N ARG A 159 -4.19 36.89 -25.50
CA ARG A 159 -4.90 36.25 -26.61
C ARG A 159 -5.81 37.22 -27.36
N SER A 160 -6.56 38.05 -26.64
CA SER A 160 -7.44 39.08 -27.25
C SER A 160 -6.65 40.13 -28.03
N GLU A 161 -5.53 40.63 -27.50
CA GLU A 161 -4.65 41.60 -28.17
C GLU A 161 -4.01 41.01 -29.44
N LEU A 162 -3.74 39.70 -29.46
CA LEU A 162 -3.23 38.99 -30.62
C LEU A 162 -4.31 38.56 -31.62
N GLY A 163 -5.59 38.88 -31.38
CA GLY A 163 -6.70 38.45 -32.23
C GLY A 163 -7.00 36.96 -32.20
N LEU A 164 -6.50 36.24 -31.18
CA LEU A 164 -6.75 34.82 -31.00
C LEU A 164 -8.13 34.60 -30.37
N PRO A 165 -8.82 33.48 -30.74
CA PRO A 165 -10.13 33.16 -30.18
C PRO A 165 -10.07 33.03 -28.65
N GLY A 166 -11.09 33.57 -27.97
CA GLY A 166 -11.28 33.38 -26.53
C GLY A 166 -11.63 31.95 -26.15
N LEU A 167 -11.57 31.66 -24.85
CA LEU A 167 -11.88 30.33 -24.30
C LEU A 167 -13.36 29.94 -24.52
N GLU A 168 -14.25 30.95 -24.57
CA GLU A 168 -15.69 30.80 -24.85
C GLU A 168 -15.99 30.17 -26.21
N ARG A 169 -15.07 30.26 -27.18
CA ARG A 169 -15.21 29.57 -28.47
C ARG A 169 -15.37 28.06 -28.32
N ARG A 170 -14.70 27.42 -27.35
CA ARG A 170 -14.85 26.01 -27.09
C ARG A 170 -16.25 25.64 -26.60
N ILE A 171 -16.83 26.51 -25.78
CA ILE A 171 -18.22 26.38 -25.33
C ILE A 171 -19.18 26.52 -26.52
N GLY A 172 -18.94 27.48 -27.41
CA GLY A 172 -19.72 27.68 -28.63
C GLY A 172 -19.64 26.48 -29.59
N LEU A 173 -18.45 25.88 -29.75
CA LEU A 173 -18.29 24.65 -30.55
C LEU A 173 -19.04 23.47 -29.92
N ALA A 174 -18.98 23.29 -28.61
CA ALA A 174 -19.72 22.25 -27.93
C ALA A 174 -21.25 22.42 -28.07
N ALA A 175 -21.72 23.69 -28.04
CA ALA A 175 -23.12 24.00 -28.28
C ALA A 175 -23.55 23.71 -29.73
N HIS A 176 -22.67 24.00 -30.70
CA HIS A 176 -22.88 23.63 -32.10
C HIS A 176 -22.96 22.11 -32.30
N ASP A 177 -22.04 21.38 -31.71
CA ASP A 177 -22.01 19.92 -31.81
C ASP A 177 -23.27 19.28 -31.18
N LEU A 178 -23.73 19.81 -30.04
CA LEU A 178 -25.00 19.41 -29.44
C LEU A 178 -26.19 19.71 -30.38
N ALA A 179 -26.24 20.92 -30.92
CA ALA A 179 -27.33 21.32 -31.82
C ALA A 179 -27.38 20.44 -33.10
N GLN A 180 -26.21 20.10 -33.64
CA GLN A 180 -26.08 19.17 -34.76
C GLN A 180 -26.61 17.77 -34.38
N GLY A 181 -26.18 17.27 -33.19
CA GLY A 181 -26.64 15.96 -32.70
C GLY A 181 -28.16 15.91 -32.47
N LEU A 182 -28.75 17.00 -31.97
CA LEU A 182 -30.21 17.11 -31.79
C LEU A 182 -31.00 17.10 -33.12
N GLY A 183 -30.34 17.30 -34.25
CA GLY A 183 -30.94 17.17 -35.58
C GLY A 183 -31.10 15.73 -36.06
N ALA A 184 -30.68 14.72 -35.34
CA ALA A 184 -30.88 13.32 -35.70
C ALA A 184 -32.39 12.93 -35.60
N ARG A 185 -32.75 11.85 -36.28
CA ARG A 185 -34.15 11.37 -36.34
C ARG A 185 -34.68 11.02 -34.95
N GLU A 186 -33.89 10.30 -34.16
CA GLU A 186 -34.21 9.93 -32.80
C GLU A 186 -32.97 10.20 -31.92
N VAL A 187 -33.19 10.89 -30.81
CA VAL A 187 -32.09 11.31 -29.92
C VAL A 187 -32.40 10.90 -28.48
N LEU A 188 -31.48 10.16 -27.89
CA LEU A 188 -31.49 9.81 -26.47
C LEU A 188 -30.46 10.64 -25.73
N LEU A 189 -30.89 11.43 -24.76
CA LEU A 189 -30.01 12.21 -23.89
C LEU A 189 -29.76 11.45 -22.58
N THR A 190 -28.53 11.31 -22.19
CA THR A 190 -28.19 10.69 -20.90
C THR A 190 -27.26 11.54 -20.06
N ARG A 191 -27.40 11.47 -18.75
CA ARG A 191 -26.48 12.07 -17.79
C ARG A 191 -26.32 11.18 -16.56
N ALA A 192 -25.18 11.23 -15.93
CA ALA A 192 -24.97 10.64 -14.63
C ALA A 192 -25.66 11.50 -13.54
N LYS A 193 -26.31 10.88 -12.57
CA LYS A 193 -26.82 11.56 -11.36
C LYS A 193 -25.78 11.62 -10.26
N ARG A 194 -24.80 10.70 -10.30
CA ARG A 194 -23.68 10.61 -9.36
C ARG A 194 -22.42 10.23 -10.11
N ASP A 195 -21.29 10.69 -9.59
CA ASP A 195 -19.95 10.29 -10.02
C ASP A 195 -19.11 10.02 -8.77
N ALA A 196 -18.43 8.87 -8.71
CA ALA A 196 -17.68 8.39 -7.54
C ALA A 196 -18.44 8.57 -6.20
N GLY A 197 -19.77 8.35 -6.22
CA GLY A 197 -20.63 8.51 -5.05
C GLY A 197 -21.14 9.92 -4.77
N ALA A 198 -20.59 10.96 -5.40
CA ALA A 198 -21.02 12.34 -5.25
C ALA A 198 -22.15 12.71 -6.23
N PRO A 199 -23.11 13.56 -5.85
CA PRO A 199 -24.11 14.10 -6.77
C PRO A 199 -23.46 14.93 -7.89
N THR A 200 -23.95 14.79 -9.11
CA THR A 200 -23.52 15.57 -10.26
C THR A 200 -24.55 16.64 -10.65
N ILE A 201 -24.08 17.69 -11.29
CA ILE A 201 -24.95 18.77 -11.81
C ILE A 201 -25.28 18.49 -13.27
N ALA A 202 -26.53 18.70 -13.67
CA ALA A 202 -26.92 18.62 -15.06
C ALA A 202 -26.22 19.71 -15.88
N SER A 203 -25.83 19.38 -17.11
CA SER A 203 -25.27 20.34 -18.04
C SER A 203 -26.18 21.55 -18.22
N ARG A 204 -25.59 22.74 -18.34
CA ARG A 204 -26.34 23.96 -18.73
C ARG A 204 -27.08 23.80 -20.06
N PHE A 205 -26.60 22.96 -20.95
CA PHE A 205 -27.26 22.64 -22.21
C PHE A 205 -28.51 21.76 -21.97
N TRP A 206 -28.41 20.79 -21.07
CA TRP A 206 -29.57 20.00 -20.63
C TRP A 206 -30.64 20.90 -20.03
N LEU A 207 -30.29 21.74 -19.06
CA LEU A 207 -31.23 22.62 -18.37
C LEU A 207 -31.91 23.60 -19.34
N ARG A 208 -31.14 24.15 -20.31
CA ARG A 208 -31.69 25.02 -21.34
C ARG A 208 -32.66 24.31 -22.25
N LEU A 209 -32.35 23.08 -22.70
CA LEU A 209 -33.20 22.27 -23.55
C LEU A 209 -34.48 21.92 -22.82
N GLU A 210 -34.41 21.49 -21.58
CA GLU A 210 -35.58 21.16 -20.73
C GLU A 210 -36.50 22.35 -20.54
N ALA A 211 -35.95 23.54 -20.31
CA ALA A 211 -36.73 24.78 -20.17
C ALA A 211 -37.40 25.21 -21.48
N LEU A 212 -36.70 25.07 -22.62
CA LEU A 212 -37.27 25.45 -23.93
C LEU A 212 -38.33 24.49 -24.43
N SER A 213 -38.24 23.20 -24.11
CA SER A 213 -39.19 22.17 -24.53
C SER A 213 -40.38 22.03 -23.57
N GLY A 214 -40.37 22.72 -22.44
CA GLY A 214 -41.38 22.53 -21.38
C GLY A 214 -41.25 21.21 -20.63
N GLY A 215 -40.12 20.55 -20.74
CA GLY A 215 -39.77 19.25 -20.17
C GLY A 215 -39.28 18.27 -21.23
N LEU A 216 -38.60 17.23 -20.79
CA LEU A 216 -38.10 16.17 -21.67
C LEU A 216 -38.83 14.86 -21.35
N GLU A 217 -39.24 14.14 -22.38
CA GLU A 217 -39.83 12.80 -22.22
C GLU A 217 -38.76 11.87 -21.61
N ARG A 218 -39.20 11.04 -20.67
CA ARG A 218 -38.33 10.10 -19.98
C ARG A 218 -38.40 8.71 -20.57
N ALA A 219 -37.24 8.17 -20.94
CA ALA A 219 -37.10 6.78 -21.36
C ALA A 219 -37.07 5.86 -20.12
N SER A 220 -38.22 5.74 -19.42
CA SER A 220 -38.31 5.03 -18.13
C SER A 220 -38.00 3.52 -18.27
N GLU A 221 -38.25 2.93 -19.43
CA GLU A 221 -37.90 1.54 -19.72
C GLU A 221 -36.38 1.34 -19.76
N LEU A 222 -35.63 2.24 -20.39
CA LEU A 222 -34.18 2.20 -20.42
C LEU A 222 -33.55 2.45 -19.03
N GLU A 223 -34.16 3.35 -18.24
CA GLU A 223 -33.77 3.51 -16.83
C GLU A 223 -34.01 2.22 -16.03
N ALA A 224 -35.09 1.52 -16.28
CA ALA A 224 -35.39 0.25 -15.61
C ALA A 224 -34.39 -0.84 -16.00
N TRP A 225 -34.03 -0.94 -17.28
CA TRP A 225 -32.97 -1.86 -17.73
C TRP A 225 -31.62 -1.56 -17.14
N ALA A 226 -31.20 -0.28 -17.13
CA ALA A 226 -29.94 0.13 -16.52
C ALA A 226 -29.87 -0.24 -15.03
N ARG A 227 -30.98 -0.09 -14.30
CA ARG A 227 -31.06 -0.52 -12.90
C ARG A 227 -31.03 -2.04 -12.75
N ALA A 228 -31.70 -2.77 -13.66
CA ALA A 228 -31.78 -4.22 -13.59
C ALA A 228 -30.43 -4.91 -13.79
N ILE A 229 -29.49 -4.27 -14.52
CA ILE A 229 -28.11 -4.77 -14.68
C ILE A 229 -27.38 -4.84 -13.34
N ASP A 230 -27.61 -3.88 -12.45
CA ASP A 230 -26.93 -3.77 -11.14
C ASP A 230 -27.70 -4.45 -10.00
N VAL A 231 -28.92 -4.95 -10.29
CA VAL A 231 -29.73 -5.65 -9.27
C VAL A 231 -29.33 -7.11 -9.23
N PRO A 232 -28.77 -7.63 -8.12
CA PRO A 232 -28.53 -9.05 -7.98
C PRO A 232 -29.86 -9.82 -7.96
N GLY A 233 -29.91 -10.97 -8.62
CA GLY A 233 -31.14 -11.76 -8.70
C GLY A 233 -31.66 -12.20 -7.33
N GLU A 234 -30.86 -12.91 -6.58
CA GLU A 234 -31.14 -13.30 -5.19
C GLU A 234 -30.04 -12.72 -4.27
N HIS A 235 -30.44 -11.82 -3.38
CA HIS A 235 -29.54 -11.28 -2.38
C HIS A 235 -29.49 -12.22 -1.17
N LYS A 236 -28.43 -13.03 -1.08
CA LYS A 236 -28.12 -13.84 0.10
C LYS A 236 -27.02 -13.16 0.89
N PRO A 237 -27.34 -12.50 2.01
CA PRO A 237 -26.32 -11.96 2.91
C PRO A 237 -25.38 -13.10 3.35
N VAL A 238 -24.09 -12.87 3.26
CA VAL A 238 -23.11 -13.83 3.77
C VAL A 238 -23.12 -13.76 5.30
N PRO A 239 -23.18 -14.90 6.00
CA PRO A 239 -23.04 -14.93 7.43
C PRO A 239 -21.62 -14.50 7.83
N ARG A 240 -21.46 -14.08 9.07
CA ARG A 240 -20.16 -13.78 9.65
C ARG A 240 -19.23 -14.97 9.49
N PRO A 241 -18.03 -14.84 8.90
CA PRO A 241 -17.11 -15.95 8.73
C PRO A 241 -16.56 -16.46 10.06
N GLU A 242 -16.56 -17.78 10.22
CA GLU A 242 -16.03 -18.47 11.40
C GLU A 242 -15.38 -19.81 11.00
N PRO A 243 -14.30 -19.79 10.19
CA PRO A 243 -13.64 -21.03 9.78
C PRO A 243 -13.09 -21.78 10.99
N CYS A 244 -13.28 -23.10 10.99
CA CYS A 244 -12.84 -23.98 12.06
C CYS A 244 -11.98 -25.13 11.51
N PRO A 245 -10.73 -24.86 11.11
CA PRO A 245 -9.82 -25.89 10.61
C PRO A 245 -9.45 -26.89 11.73
N PRO A 246 -9.16 -28.15 11.37
CA PRO A 246 -8.72 -29.16 12.34
C PRO A 246 -7.52 -28.71 13.17
N VAL A 247 -7.50 -29.03 14.46
CA VAL A 247 -6.43 -28.63 15.40
C VAL A 247 -5.05 -29.08 14.91
N ALA A 248 -4.97 -30.23 14.23
CA ALA A 248 -3.71 -30.76 13.72
C ALA A 248 -2.96 -29.88 12.74
N ILE A 249 -3.69 -29.00 12.00
CA ILE A 249 -3.10 -28.08 11.02
C ILE A 249 -2.96 -26.65 11.56
N ARG A 250 -3.36 -26.39 12.79
CA ARG A 250 -3.22 -25.07 13.43
C ARG A 250 -1.76 -24.78 13.77
N PRO A 251 -1.33 -23.50 13.74
CA PRO A 251 0.05 -23.13 14.06
C PRO A 251 0.47 -23.58 15.46
N ARG A 252 1.67 -24.16 15.57
CA ARG A 252 2.31 -24.53 16.84
C ARG A 252 3.27 -23.44 17.35
N SER A 253 3.44 -22.37 16.59
CA SER A 253 4.25 -21.21 16.96
C SER A 253 3.54 -19.92 16.58
N ILE A 254 3.62 -18.94 17.46
CA ILE A 254 3.01 -17.63 17.27
C ILE A 254 3.96 -16.54 17.79
N PRO A 255 4.19 -15.46 17.03
CA PRO A 255 4.94 -14.30 17.54
C PRO A 255 4.05 -13.44 18.45
N VAL A 256 4.66 -12.77 19.40
CA VAL A 256 3.98 -11.86 20.35
C VAL A 256 3.11 -10.82 19.66
N THR A 257 3.53 -10.34 18.48
CA THR A 257 2.81 -9.34 17.68
C THR A 257 1.49 -9.82 17.07
N ASP A 258 1.26 -11.13 17.00
CA ASP A 258 0.01 -11.69 16.45
C ASP A 258 -0.94 -12.21 17.53
N VAL A 259 -0.54 -12.19 18.80
CA VAL A 259 -1.41 -12.66 19.91
C VAL A 259 -2.65 -11.78 20.04
N ASP A 260 -2.47 -10.47 20.03
CA ASP A 260 -3.60 -9.52 20.12
C ASP A 260 -4.52 -9.63 18.90
N ARG A 261 -3.95 -9.88 17.69
CA ARG A 261 -4.75 -10.14 16.48
C ARG A 261 -5.58 -11.41 16.62
N LEU A 262 -4.97 -12.50 17.10
CA LEU A 262 -5.68 -13.76 17.32
C LEU A 262 -6.84 -13.58 18.31
N LYS A 263 -6.66 -12.74 19.31
CA LYS A 263 -7.68 -12.45 20.33
C LYS A 263 -8.79 -11.53 19.83
N ALA A 264 -8.45 -10.47 19.10
CA ALA A 264 -9.41 -9.45 18.68
C ALA A 264 -10.12 -9.81 17.36
N ASP A 265 -9.39 -10.37 16.41
CA ASP A 265 -9.89 -10.77 15.09
C ASP A 265 -9.27 -12.11 14.67
N PRO A 266 -9.78 -13.23 15.23
CA PRO A 266 -9.28 -14.55 14.90
C PRO A 266 -9.26 -14.86 13.41
N TYR A 267 -10.25 -14.38 12.64
CA TYR A 267 -10.28 -14.56 11.19
C TYR A 267 -9.09 -13.87 10.48
N ALA A 268 -8.73 -12.66 10.90
CA ALA A 268 -7.57 -11.96 10.34
C ALA A 268 -6.26 -12.75 10.64
N PHE A 269 -6.16 -13.36 11.83
CA PHE A 269 -5.06 -14.26 12.14
C PHE A 269 -5.07 -15.50 11.24
N TYR A 270 -6.22 -16.15 11.06
CA TYR A 270 -6.39 -17.30 10.15
C TYR A 270 -5.94 -16.95 8.72
N ALA A 271 -6.44 -15.82 8.17
CA ALA A 271 -6.07 -15.37 6.84
C ALA A 271 -4.56 -15.12 6.70
N LYS A 272 -3.95 -14.43 7.67
CA LYS A 272 -2.53 -14.11 7.66
C LYS A 272 -1.62 -15.32 7.87
N ARG A 273 -1.90 -16.15 8.89
CA ARG A 273 -0.97 -17.20 9.34
C ARG A 273 -1.23 -18.56 8.73
N MET A 274 -2.49 -18.91 8.51
CA MET A 274 -2.85 -20.22 7.95
C MET A 274 -3.01 -20.17 6.44
N LEU A 275 -3.74 -19.19 5.91
CA LEU A 275 -3.88 -19.00 4.46
C LEU A 275 -2.68 -18.27 3.85
N ARG A 276 -1.82 -17.63 4.65
CA ARG A 276 -0.63 -16.87 4.24
C ARG A 276 -0.94 -15.74 3.27
N LEU A 277 -2.14 -15.17 3.38
CA LEU A 277 -2.55 -14.04 2.56
C LEU A 277 -1.83 -12.76 3.03
N ARG A 278 -1.38 -11.97 2.08
CA ARG A 278 -0.77 -10.66 2.32
C ARG A 278 -1.44 -9.64 1.42
N PRO A 279 -1.60 -8.39 1.86
CA PRO A 279 -2.03 -7.34 0.96
C PRO A 279 -1.03 -7.21 -0.19
N LEU A 280 -1.52 -6.92 -1.38
CA LEU A 280 -0.67 -6.57 -2.50
C LEU A 280 -0.31 -5.09 -2.38
N ASP A 281 0.98 -4.80 -2.47
CA ASP A 281 1.42 -3.42 -2.58
C ASP A 281 0.96 -2.84 -3.94
N PRO A 282 0.52 -1.58 -3.99
CA PRO A 282 0.28 -0.89 -5.26
C PRO A 282 1.55 -0.94 -6.12
N VAL A 283 1.37 -0.96 -7.45
CA VAL A 283 2.50 -1.01 -8.40
C VAL A 283 3.47 0.16 -8.18
N ASP A 284 2.95 1.31 -7.77
CA ASP A 284 3.70 2.53 -7.44
C ASP A 284 3.70 2.81 -5.93
N ALA A 285 3.72 1.75 -5.10
CA ALA A 285 3.73 1.92 -3.65
C ALA A 285 4.94 2.75 -3.21
N ASP A 286 4.65 3.87 -2.58
CA ASP A 286 5.68 4.67 -1.92
C ASP A 286 6.28 3.85 -0.77
N PRO A 287 7.59 3.56 -0.77
CA PRO A 287 8.21 2.72 0.27
C PRO A 287 8.20 3.39 1.66
N SER A 288 7.39 4.43 1.85
CA SER A 288 7.54 5.43 2.90
C SER A 288 7.21 4.96 4.32
N ALA A 289 6.17 4.17 4.55
CA ALA A 289 5.73 3.85 5.92
C ALA A 289 6.43 2.60 6.51
N ALA A 290 6.51 1.53 5.74
CA ALA A 290 7.17 0.30 6.15
C ALA A 290 8.70 0.50 6.25
N TRP A 291 9.30 1.16 5.25
CA TRP A 291 10.72 1.50 5.24
C TRP A 291 11.13 2.34 6.45
N ARG A 292 10.32 3.33 6.85
CA ARG A 292 10.62 4.18 8.02
C ARG A 292 10.71 3.38 9.31
N GLY A 293 9.78 2.44 9.53
CA GLY A 293 9.81 1.56 10.70
C GLY A 293 11.13 0.77 10.74
N THR A 294 11.41 0.02 9.68
CA THR A 294 12.59 -0.82 9.57
C THR A 294 13.88 0.00 9.68
N ALA A 295 13.99 1.13 9.00
CA ALA A 295 15.19 1.95 8.97
C ALA A 295 15.57 2.52 10.35
N VAL A 296 14.57 2.91 11.17
CA VAL A 296 14.84 3.36 12.55
C VAL A 296 15.38 2.23 13.40
N HIS A 297 14.73 1.05 13.35
CA HIS A 297 15.17 -0.12 14.10
C HIS A 297 16.59 -0.55 13.69
N ASP A 298 16.87 -0.65 12.38
CA ASP A 298 18.20 -0.99 11.87
C ASP A 298 19.27 -0.01 12.34
N ALA A 299 18.99 1.29 12.31
CA ALA A 299 19.94 2.31 12.79
C ALA A 299 20.23 2.17 14.28
N LEU A 300 19.21 1.93 15.10
CA LEU A 300 19.35 1.74 16.55
C LEU A 300 20.05 0.43 16.89
N GLU A 301 19.77 -0.65 16.15
CA GLU A 301 20.47 -1.92 16.30
C GLU A 301 21.96 -1.77 16.00
N GLN A 302 22.31 -1.15 14.88
CA GLN A 302 23.69 -0.89 14.49
C GLN A 302 24.44 -0.02 15.52
N TRP A 303 23.77 1.05 15.98
CA TRP A 303 24.30 1.93 17.02
C TRP A 303 24.64 1.18 18.32
N ALA A 304 23.75 0.34 18.78
CA ALA A 304 23.97 -0.42 20.00
C ALA A 304 25.04 -1.50 19.82
N ARG A 305 25.05 -2.22 18.68
CA ARG A 305 25.99 -3.33 18.45
C ARG A 305 27.42 -2.88 18.13
N HIS A 306 27.57 -1.80 17.36
CA HIS A 306 28.87 -1.40 16.84
C HIS A 306 29.47 -0.20 17.55
N ASP A 307 28.63 0.73 18.05
CA ASP A 307 29.09 1.97 18.66
C ASP A 307 28.92 1.96 20.20
N GLY A 308 28.43 0.84 20.77
CA GLY A 308 28.24 0.72 22.22
C GLY A 308 27.28 1.78 22.79
N CYS A 309 26.34 2.26 21.99
CA CYS A 309 25.40 3.34 22.31
C CYS A 309 26.10 4.70 22.56
N ASP A 310 27.24 4.94 21.90
CA ASP A 310 27.90 6.26 21.93
C ASP A 310 26.91 7.33 21.37
N PRO A 311 26.55 8.34 22.17
CA PRO A 311 25.65 9.41 21.76
C PRO A 311 26.08 10.13 20.48
N ASP A 312 27.37 10.29 20.26
CA ASP A 312 27.91 11.03 19.12
C ASP A 312 27.90 10.21 17.81
N ALA A 313 27.75 8.90 17.89
CA ALA A 313 27.75 8.00 16.72
C ALA A 313 26.39 7.82 16.04
N LEU A 314 25.27 8.02 16.75
CA LEU A 314 23.93 7.69 16.23
C LEU A 314 23.51 8.60 15.08
N GLU A 315 23.70 9.92 15.18
CA GLU A 315 23.33 10.86 14.12
C GLU A 315 24.14 10.63 12.82
N PRO A 316 25.49 10.46 12.86
CA PRO A 316 26.27 10.08 11.68
C PRO A 316 25.80 8.78 11.01
N ARG A 317 25.46 7.76 11.79
CA ARG A 317 24.96 6.47 11.29
C ARG A 317 23.63 6.62 10.54
N VAL A 318 22.69 7.38 11.08
CA VAL A 318 21.41 7.67 10.40
C VAL A 318 21.64 8.49 9.12
N LEU A 319 22.57 9.43 9.12
CA LEU A 319 22.92 10.19 7.91
C LEU A 319 23.54 9.30 6.83
N GLU A 320 24.36 8.33 7.19
CA GLU A 320 24.92 7.36 6.25
C GLU A 320 23.82 6.47 5.63
N MET A 321 22.93 5.94 6.46
CA MET A 321 21.76 5.18 5.99
C MET A 321 20.89 5.99 5.03
N LEU A 322 20.64 7.27 5.34
CA LEU A 322 19.87 8.17 4.47
C LEU A 322 20.59 8.49 3.15
N ARG A 323 21.93 8.45 3.10
CA ARG A 323 22.68 8.63 1.83
C ARG A 323 22.42 7.49 0.85
N ALA A 324 22.21 6.28 1.35
CA ALA A 324 21.87 5.12 0.52
C ALA A 324 20.39 5.12 0.09
N ALA A 325 19.53 5.93 0.72
CA ALA A 325 18.11 6.03 0.40
C ALA A 325 17.84 6.92 -0.82
N HIS A 326 16.69 6.71 -1.46
CA HIS A 326 16.23 7.54 -2.58
C HIS A 326 16.21 9.04 -2.19
N PRO A 327 16.66 9.99 -3.05
CA PRO A 327 16.76 11.42 -2.73
C PRO A 327 15.47 12.05 -2.17
N MET A 328 14.32 11.68 -2.70
CA MET A 328 13.01 12.13 -2.22
C MET A 328 12.74 11.68 -0.78
N MET A 329 13.08 10.43 -0.46
CA MET A 329 12.94 9.89 0.90
C MET A 329 13.83 10.64 1.89
N ARG A 330 15.06 10.95 1.48
CA ARG A 330 15.99 11.76 2.25
C ARG A 330 15.43 13.15 2.55
N ALA A 331 14.94 13.86 1.52
CA ALA A 331 14.39 15.20 1.69
C ALA A 331 13.19 15.23 2.66
N LEU A 332 12.32 14.23 2.61
CA LEU A 332 11.11 14.17 3.44
C LEU A 332 11.38 13.71 4.88
N TRP A 333 12.33 12.78 5.06
CA TRP A 333 12.48 12.09 6.34
C TRP A 333 13.71 12.51 7.15
N GLN A 334 14.75 13.06 6.51
CA GLN A 334 15.98 13.45 7.21
C GLN A 334 15.75 14.36 8.43
N PRO A 335 14.97 15.45 8.35
CA PRO A 335 14.75 16.32 9.51
C PRO A 335 14.08 15.59 10.68
N ARG A 336 13.09 14.73 10.37
CA ARG A 336 12.33 13.97 11.36
C ARG A 336 13.15 12.87 12.02
N LEU A 337 13.99 12.18 11.24
CA LEU A 337 14.86 11.14 11.77
C LEU A 337 15.96 11.71 12.64
N ILE A 338 16.55 12.86 12.28
CA ILE A 338 17.52 13.54 13.12
C ILE A 338 16.90 14.03 14.43
N GLU A 339 15.68 14.57 14.38
CA GLU A 339 14.92 14.97 15.57
C GLU A 339 14.68 13.76 16.50
N ALA A 340 14.29 12.61 15.92
CA ALA A 340 14.10 11.35 16.64
C ALA A 340 15.37 10.86 17.32
N VAL A 341 16.46 10.83 16.58
CA VAL A 341 17.78 10.42 17.07
C VAL A 341 18.23 11.27 18.25
N ARG A 342 18.17 12.58 18.11
CA ARG A 342 18.55 13.52 19.18
C ARG A 342 17.69 13.36 20.43
N TRP A 343 16.40 13.02 20.24
CA TRP A 343 15.52 12.71 21.37
C TRP A 343 15.93 11.41 22.06
N ILE A 344 16.19 10.34 21.30
CA ILE A 344 16.61 9.03 21.85
C ILE A 344 17.91 9.15 22.64
N VAL A 345 18.89 9.89 22.12
CA VAL A 345 20.17 10.15 22.81
C VAL A 345 19.94 10.88 24.13
N ARG A 346 19.13 11.95 24.13
CA ARG A 346 18.79 12.69 25.34
C ARG A 346 18.07 11.82 26.36
N GLU A 347 17.08 11.03 25.93
CA GLU A 347 16.30 10.15 26.80
C GLU A 347 17.18 9.04 27.39
N THR A 348 18.08 8.46 26.61
CA THR A 348 19.04 7.48 27.10
C THR A 348 19.98 8.10 28.15
N ALA A 349 20.48 9.30 27.90
CA ALA A 349 21.34 10.02 28.86
C ALA A 349 20.61 10.47 30.15
N ALA A 350 19.30 10.69 30.09
CA ALA A 350 18.49 11.04 31.26
C ALA A 350 18.38 9.91 32.30
N HIS A 351 18.75 8.67 31.91
CA HIS A 351 18.66 7.50 32.77
C HIS A 351 20.02 6.82 33.00
N PRO A 352 21.00 7.46 33.65
CA PRO A 352 22.36 6.96 33.79
C PRO A 352 22.47 5.67 34.64
N ALA A 353 21.46 5.36 35.44
CA ALA A 353 21.42 4.12 36.23
C ALA A 353 21.01 2.89 35.39
N ARG A 354 20.55 3.10 34.15
CA ARG A 354 20.18 2.01 33.22
C ARG A 354 21.36 1.65 32.35
N ARG A 355 21.57 0.38 32.14
CA ARG A 355 22.57 -0.14 31.21
C ARG A 355 21.91 -1.02 30.17
N ILE A 356 22.09 -0.71 28.90
CA ILE A 356 21.61 -1.53 27.80
C ILE A 356 22.26 -2.92 27.89
N LEU A 357 21.45 -3.97 28.01
CA LEU A 357 21.87 -5.37 28.04
C LEU A 357 21.95 -5.96 26.64
N ALA A 358 20.90 -5.77 25.86
CA ALA A 358 20.78 -6.31 24.51
C ALA A 358 19.78 -5.53 23.67
N VAL A 359 19.93 -5.63 22.34
CA VAL A 359 19.05 -5.03 21.35
C VAL A 359 18.70 -6.03 20.26
N GLU A 360 17.50 -5.90 19.69
CA GLU A 360 17.05 -6.60 18.47
C GLU A 360 17.31 -8.13 18.49
N GLN A 361 17.11 -8.77 19.64
CA GLN A 361 17.35 -10.21 19.78
C GLN A 361 16.04 -10.99 19.74
N GLU A 362 16.05 -12.11 19.02
CA GLU A 362 14.95 -13.05 18.95
C GLU A 362 15.06 -14.12 20.03
N GLY A 363 13.89 -14.58 20.48
CA GLY A 363 13.80 -15.65 21.45
C GLY A 363 12.40 -16.24 21.54
N GLY A 364 12.21 -17.17 22.45
CA GLY A 364 10.88 -17.76 22.62
C GLY A 364 10.86 -18.84 23.71
N ILE A 365 9.63 -19.12 24.15
CA ILE A 365 9.33 -20.11 25.21
C ILE A 365 8.16 -20.99 24.77
N ASP A 366 8.08 -22.19 25.34
CA ASP A 366 6.94 -23.06 25.15
C ASP A 366 5.97 -22.88 26.32
N ILE A 367 4.72 -22.52 25.99
CA ILE A 367 3.65 -22.31 26.97
C ILE A 367 2.31 -22.76 26.39
N ALA A 368 1.49 -23.46 27.17
CA ALA A 368 0.20 -24.00 26.75
C ALA A 368 0.28 -24.87 25.47
N GLY A 369 1.39 -25.59 25.24
CA GLY A 369 1.61 -26.44 24.07
C GLY A 369 1.89 -25.68 22.76
N VAL A 370 2.20 -24.38 22.86
CA VAL A 370 2.51 -23.50 21.72
C VAL A 370 3.82 -22.76 21.97
N ARG A 371 4.65 -22.65 20.95
CA ARG A 371 5.88 -21.85 20.97
C ARG A 371 5.53 -20.37 20.80
N LEU A 372 5.64 -19.58 21.87
CA LEU A 372 5.57 -18.13 21.83
C LEU A 372 6.95 -17.58 21.46
N THR A 373 7.04 -16.84 20.35
CA THR A 373 8.28 -16.21 19.88
C THR A 373 8.17 -14.70 19.92
N GLY A 374 9.29 -14.02 20.13
CA GLY A 374 9.33 -12.56 20.12
C GLY A 374 10.71 -12.05 19.77
N LYS A 375 10.75 -10.87 19.19
CA LYS A 375 11.96 -10.06 19.02
C LYS A 375 11.73 -8.78 19.80
N PHE A 376 12.61 -8.47 20.72
CA PHE A 376 12.55 -7.18 21.44
C PHE A 376 13.46 -6.16 20.79
N ASP A 377 13.09 -4.89 20.89
CA ASP A 377 13.93 -3.80 20.36
C ASP A 377 15.12 -3.53 21.31
N ARG A 378 14.86 -3.40 22.62
CA ARG A 378 15.89 -3.14 23.63
C ARG A 378 15.48 -3.69 25.00
N ILE A 379 16.46 -4.28 25.71
CA ILE A 379 16.35 -4.63 27.13
C ILE A 379 17.46 -3.96 27.92
N ASP A 380 17.10 -3.31 29.03
CA ASP A 380 18.01 -2.61 29.94
C ASP A 380 18.14 -3.35 31.28
N ALA A 381 19.35 -3.34 31.87
CA ALA A 381 19.53 -3.63 33.29
C ALA A 381 19.13 -2.40 34.09
N MET A 382 18.26 -2.59 35.08
CA MET A 382 17.86 -1.55 36.02
C MET A 382 18.78 -1.54 37.24
N GLY A 383 18.90 -0.40 37.91
CA GLY A 383 19.78 -0.24 39.07
C GLY A 383 19.43 -1.12 40.29
N ASP A 384 18.22 -1.68 40.31
CA ASP A 384 17.72 -2.59 41.36
C ASP A 384 17.90 -4.09 41.04
N GLY A 385 18.59 -4.42 39.94
CA GLY A 385 18.82 -5.80 39.49
C GLY A 385 17.67 -6.40 38.68
N THR A 386 16.63 -5.63 38.38
CA THR A 386 15.54 -6.03 37.48
C THR A 386 15.88 -5.65 36.03
N ILE A 387 15.00 -6.00 35.08
CA ILE A 387 15.13 -5.62 33.68
C ILE A 387 14.00 -4.71 33.22
N GLY A 388 14.34 -3.79 32.31
CA GLY A 388 13.38 -2.93 31.60
C GLY A 388 13.26 -3.32 30.15
N ILE A 389 12.05 -3.32 29.61
CA ILE A 389 11.76 -3.64 28.21
C ILE A 389 11.31 -2.36 27.53
N VAL A 390 12.02 -1.98 26.48
CA VAL A 390 11.76 -0.78 25.67
C VAL A 390 11.42 -1.20 24.25
N ASP A 391 10.33 -0.62 23.72
CA ASP A 391 9.87 -0.81 22.34
C ASP A 391 9.72 0.55 21.66
N TYR A 392 10.34 0.71 20.49
CA TYR A 392 10.32 1.96 19.74
C TYR A 392 9.09 2.04 18.84
N LYS A 393 8.28 3.08 18.99
CA LYS A 393 7.09 3.30 18.17
C LYS A 393 7.23 4.53 17.29
N THR A 394 7.12 4.37 15.98
CA THR A 394 7.05 5.49 15.03
C THR A 394 5.67 6.16 15.01
N GLY A 395 4.68 5.59 15.70
CA GLY A 395 3.31 6.07 15.86
C GLY A 395 2.89 6.18 17.31
N GLN A 396 1.58 6.19 17.54
CA GLN A 396 1.00 6.27 18.89
C GLN A 396 1.17 4.94 19.63
N PRO A 397 1.61 4.94 20.89
CA PRO A 397 1.59 3.76 21.75
C PRO A 397 0.16 3.26 22.00
N PRO A 398 0.00 1.99 22.39
CA PRO A 398 -1.30 1.43 22.76
C PRO A 398 -1.99 2.21 23.87
N SER A 399 -3.33 2.26 23.83
CA SER A 399 -4.10 2.92 24.88
C SER A 399 -4.12 2.10 26.18
N THR A 400 -4.12 2.77 27.32
CA THR A 400 -4.25 2.14 28.65
C THR A 400 -5.51 1.27 28.75
N THR A 401 -6.61 1.68 28.11
CA THR A 401 -7.86 0.92 28.07
C THR A 401 -7.69 -0.42 27.38
N ALA A 402 -6.97 -0.47 26.23
CA ALA A 402 -6.70 -1.71 25.54
C ALA A 402 -5.83 -2.65 26.37
N VAL A 403 -4.79 -2.14 27.02
CA VAL A 403 -3.92 -2.92 27.90
C VAL A 403 -4.72 -3.53 29.07
N ARG A 404 -5.56 -2.76 29.76
CA ARG A 404 -6.43 -3.27 30.83
C ARG A 404 -7.42 -4.34 30.38
N ALA A 405 -7.93 -4.22 29.17
CA ALA A 405 -8.82 -5.22 28.58
C ALA A 405 -8.08 -6.48 28.11
N GLY A 406 -6.76 -6.56 28.34
CA GLY A 406 -5.93 -7.69 27.96
C GLY A 406 -5.55 -7.69 26.49
N TYR A 407 -5.58 -6.54 25.81
CA TYR A 407 -5.06 -6.32 24.46
C TYR A 407 -3.79 -5.46 24.54
N SER A 408 -2.96 -5.54 23.51
CA SER A 408 -1.67 -4.79 23.48
C SER A 408 -0.71 -5.22 24.59
N LEU A 409 -0.64 -6.52 24.83
CA LEU A 409 0.21 -7.13 25.87
C LEU A 409 1.62 -7.48 25.37
N GLN A 410 2.07 -6.95 24.23
CA GLN A 410 3.36 -7.24 23.61
C GLN A 410 4.53 -7.12 24.59
N LEU A 411 4.65 -6.01 25.32
CA LEU A 411 5.73 -5.83 26.31
C LEU A 411 5.66 -6.82 27.47
N GLY A 412 4.46 -7.15 27.93
CA GLY A 412 4.27 -8.18 28.97
C GLY A 412 4.67 -9.59 28.50
N LEU A 413 4.36 -9.93 27.23
CA LEU A 413 4.77 -11.20 26.63
C LEU A 413 6.28 -11.26 26.38
N LEU A 414 6.92 -10.16 25.98
CA LEU A 414 8.38 -10.08 25.90
C LEU A 414 9.01 -10.22 27.28
N GLY A 415 8.42 -9.60 28.32
CA GLY A 415 8.81 -9.78 29.71
C GLY A 415 8.73 -11.24 30.15
N LEU A 416 7.65 -11.92 29.80
CA LEU A 416 7.47 -13.35 30.07
C LEU A 416 8.56 -14.22 29.42
N ILE A 417 8.92 -13.94 28.16
CA ILE A 417 10.00 -14.65 27.47
C ILE A 417 11.33 -14.40 28.18
N ALA A 418 11.62 -13.15 28.58
CA ALA A 418 12.86 -12.78 29.28
C ALA A 418 12.96 -13.46 30.66
N GLU A 419 11.89 -13.39 31.48
CA GLU A 419 11.88 -13.98 32.83
C GLU A 419 12.05 -15.51 32.81
N ARG A 420 11.59 -16.16 31.73
CA ARG A 420 11.73 -17.62 31.55
C ARG A 420 13.00 -18.03 30.80
N GLY A 421 13.95 -17.09 30.59
CA GLY A 421 15.22 -17.39 29.94
C GLY A 421 15.09 -17.69 28.45
N GLY A 422 14.03 -17.23 27.78
CA GLY A 422 13.80 -17.43 26.35
C GLY A 422 14.66 -16.57 25.45
N PHE A 423 15.39 -15.59 25.99
CA PHE A 423 16.39 -14.79 25.28
C PHE A 423 17.79 -15.16 25.80
N ALA A 424 18.71 -15.45 24.87
CA ALA A 424 20.07 -15.88 25.25
C ALA A 424 20.81 -14.77 26.02
N GLY A 425 21.39 -15.14 27.18
CA GLY A 425 22.18 -14.21 28.01
C GLY A 425 21.37 -13.19 28.79
N ILE A 426 20.03 -13.24 28.74
CA ILE A 426 19.13 -12.34 29.48
C ILE A 426 18.45 -13.13 30.58
N SER A 427 18.55 -12.63 31.80
CA SER A 427 17.85 -13.14 32.97
C SER A 427 17.49 -11.99 33.91
N GLY A 428 16.39 -12.11 34.60
CA GLY A 428 15.94 -11.10 35.57
C GLY A 428 14.42 -10.92 35.52
N ARG A 429 13.85 -10.35 36.58
CA ARG A 429 12.44 -10.00 36.65
C ARG A 429 12.20 -8.71 35.86
N ALA A 430 11.21 -8.71 35.00
CA ALA A 430 10.80 -7.52 34.26
C ALA A 430 9.97 -6.61 35.15
N SER A 431 10.41 -5.38 35.35
CA SER A 431 9.76 -4.38 36.23
C SER A 431 9.42 -3.07 35.55
N CYS A 432 10.08 -2.77 34.41
CA CYS A 432 9.88 -1.56 33.65
C CYS A 432 9.46 -1.91 32.21
N PHE A 433 8.41 -1.25 31.72
CA PHE A 433 7.84 -1.49 30.39
C PHE A 433 7.57 -0.15 29.74
N GLU A 434 8.26 0.16 28.65
CA GLU A 434 8.20 1.48 28.05
C GLU A 434 8.03 1.40 26.54
N TYR A 435 7.13 2.24 26.01
CA TYR A 435 7.06 2.59 24.62
C TYR A 435 7.75 3.94 24.41
N TRP A 436 8.79 3.95 23.64
CA TRP A 436 9.46 5.18 23.23
C TRP A 436 8.90 5.65 21.91
N SER A 437 7.93 6.59 21.98
CA SER A 437 7.23 7.09 20.82
C SER A 437 7.98 8.21 20.13
N LEU A 438 8.25 8.06 18.84
CA LEU A 438 8.87 9.05 17.97
C LEU A 438 7.81 9.93 17.28
N ALA A 439 6.67 10.10 17.92
CA ALA A 439 5.60 10.98 17.49
C ALA A 439 5.56 12.29 18.28
N ARG A 440 4.93 13.31 17.75
CA ARG A 440 4.71 14.57 18.49
C ARG A 440 3.53 14.45 19.45
N LYS A 441 3.73 14.98 20.66
CA LYS A 441 2.69 15.09 21.70
C LYS A 441 2.76 16.47 22.33
N ASN A 442 1.65 17.20 22.34
CA ASN A 442 1.57 18.57 22.89
C ASN A 442 2.60 19.55 22.29
N GLY A 443 2.96 19.36 21.00
CA GLY A 443 3.94 20.20 20.30
C GLY A 443 5.38 19.74 20.43
N GLU A 444 5.71 18.92 21.41
CA GLU A 444 7.05 18.36 21.61
C GLU A 444 7.24 17.04 20.86
N PHE A 445 8.46 16.79 20.40
CA PHE A 445 8.83 15.57 19.71
C PHE A 445 9.37 14.53 20.68
N GLY A 446 8.81 13.32 20.58
CA GLY A 446 9.21 12.17 21.38
C GLY A 446 8.61 12.19 22.80
N TYR A 447 8.20 11.05 23.27
CA TYR A 447 7.75 10.87 24.65
C TYR A 447 7.79 9.39 25.05
N VAL A 448 7.99 9.16 26.34
CA VAL A 448 7.87 7.82 26.93
C VAL A 448 6.45 7.59 27.39
N ALA A 449 5.90 6.42 27.04
CA ALA A 449 4.62 5.95 27.53
C ALA A 449 4.81 4.59 28.20
N THR A 450 4.21 4.40 29.37
CA THR A 450 4.24 3.12 30.06
C THR A 450 2.83 2.56 30.22
N PRO A 451 2.60 1.27 29.95
CA PRO A 451 1.32 0.61 30.18
C PRO A 451 1.05 0.34 31.68
N VAL A 452 2.07 0.44 32.52
CA VAL A 452 2.04 0.11 33.94
C VAL A 452 2.31 1.33 34.83
N ASP A 453 1.83 1.31 36.08
CA ASP A 453 2.09 2.36 37.07
C ASP A 453 1.95 1.77 38.47
N PRO A 454 2.97 1.89 39.37
CA PRO A 454 2.90 1.36 40.72
C PRO A 454 1.72 1.91 41.56
N ALA A 455 1.27 3.13 41.26
CA ALA A 455 0.16 3.78 41.93
C ALA A 455 -1.17 3.66 41.16
N GLU A 456 -1.23 2.82 40.12
CA GLU A 456 -2.40 2.57 39.26
C GLU A 456 -3.03 3.85 38.65
N LYS A 457 -2.24 4.92 38.53
CA LYS A 457 -2.73 6.19 38.00
C LYS A 457 -3.30 6.00 36.58
N TYR A 458 -4.41 6.68 36.35
CA TYR A 458 -5.16 6.61 35.09
C TYR A 458 -5.59 5.18 34.69
N GLY A 459 -5.75 4.31 35.71
CA GLY A 459 -6.17 2.92 35.52
C GLY A 459 -5.11 2.04 34.84
N ARG A 460 -3.84 2.37 34.96
CA ARG A 460 -2.75 1.49 34.54
C ARG A 460 -2.61 0.31 35.49
N MET A 461 -2.11 -0.79 34.96
CA MET A 461 -1.85 -2.01 35.74
C MET A 461 -0.57 -1.84 36.58
N LYS A 462 -0.45 -2.57 37.68
CA LYS A 462 0.82 -2.61 38.42
C LYS A 462 1.89 -3.35 37.63
N PRO A 463 3.17 -2.94 37.73
CA PRO A 463 4.25 -3.62 37.02
C PRO A 463 4.35 -5.13 37.31
N GLU A 464 4.13 -5.53 38.57
CA GLU A 464 4.17 -6.93 39.00
C GLU A 464 3.03 -7.80 38.48
N GLU A 465 1.91 -7.19 38.05
CA GLU A 465 0.74 -7.88 37.51
C GLU A 465 0.82 -8.07 35.99
N PHE A 466 1.65 -7.26 35.31
CA PHE A 466 1.62 -7.16 33.86
C PHE A 466 2.08 -8.45 33.17
N VAL A 467 3.21 -9.04 33.57
CA VAL A 467 3.72 -10.30 33.01
C VAL A 467 2.77 -11.46 33.33
N PRO A 468 2.30 -11.67 34.58
CA PRO A 468 1.30 -12.69 34.87
C PRO A 468 0.03 -12.55 34.04
N THR A 469 -0.53 -11.33 33.93
CA THR A 469 -1.73 -11.07 33.11
C THR A 469 -1.49 -11.39 31.62
N ALA A 470 -0.33 -11.04 31.09
CA ALA A 470 0.02 -11.37 29.72
C ALA A 470 0.14 -12.89 29.51
N ALA A 471 0.72 -13.60 30.46
CA ALA A 471 0.86 -15.06 30.44
C ALA A 471 -0.51 -15.77 30.48
N GLU A 472 -1.41 -15.35 31.35
CA GLU A 472 -2.77 -15.91 31.46
C GLU A 472 -3.58 -15.66 30.19
N ASN A 473 -3.57 -14.44 29.67
CA ASN A 473 -4.25 -14.09 28.42
C ASN A 473 -3.71 -14.88 27.23
N PHE A 474 -2.39 -15.09 27.15
CA PHE A 474 -1.80 -15.90 26.12
C PHE A 474 -2.20 -17.38 26.25
N ALA A 475 -2.14 -17.94 27.48
CA ALA A 475 -2.49 -19.34 27.72
C ALA A 475 -3.95 -19.62 27.38
N ASP A 476 -4.88 -18.73 27.76
CA ASP A 476 -6.29 -18.81 27.37
C ASP A 476 -6.46 -18.77 25.86
N THR A 477 -5.88 -17.76 25.20
CA THR A 477 -6.00 -17.60 23.75
C THR A 477 -5.41 -18.77 22.97
N ALA A 478 -4.23 -19.25 23.36
CA ALA A 478 -3.60 -20.42 22.76
C ALA A 478 -4.41 -21.69 23.00
N GLY A 479 -4.94 -21.85 24.22
CA GLY A 479 -5.81 -22.96 24.61
C GLY A 479 -7.09 -23.04 23.78
N ARG A 480 -7.71 -21.91 23.49
CA ARG A 480 -8.93 -21.81 22.67
C ARG A 480 -8.66 -22.06 21.19
N TYR A 481 -7.74 -21.33 20.59
CA TYR A 481 -7.59 -21.25 19.15
C TYR A 481 -6.48 -22.11 18.55
N LEU A 482 -5.40 -22.39 19.27
CA LEU A 482 -4.26 -23.09 18.69
C LEU A 482 -4.19 -24.55 19.09
N THR A 483 -4.50 -24.88 20.33
CA THR A 483 -4.54 -26.24 20.84
C THR A 483 -5.96 -26.76 21.05
N GLY A 484 -6.94 -25.86 21.19
CA GLY A 484 -8.36 -26.18 21.26
C GLY A 484 -9.07 -26.07 19.91
N GLY A 485 -10.38 -26.34 19.91
CA GLY A 485 -11.20 -26.45 18.70
C GLY A 485 -12.04 -25.20 18.39
N GLU A 486 -11.78 -24.03 18.97
CA GLU A 486 -12.58 -22.83 18.74
C GLU A 486 -12.44 -22.31 17.30
N ALA A 487 -13.54 -21.79 16.74
CA ALA A 487 -13.56 -21.25 15.38
C ALA A 487 -12.86 -19.89 15.32
N PHE A 488 -12.25 -19.58 14.18
CA PHE A 488 -11.60 -18.29 13.94
C PHE A 488 -12.63 -17.25 13.48
N THR A 489 -13.46 -16.78 14.41
CA THR A 489 -14.56 -15.86 14.12
C THR A 489 -14.05 -14.48 13.70
N ALA A 490 -14.62 -13.91 12.62
CA ALA A 490 -14.26 -12.61 12.11
C ALA A 490 -14.67 -11.48 13.08
N LYS A 491 -13.78 -10.50 13.31
CA LYS A 491 -14.07 -9.31 14.15
C LYS A 491 -14.74 -9.65 15.49
N LEU A 492 -14.13 -10.55 16.26
CA LEU A 492 -14.70 -10.95 17.55
C LEU A 492 -14.81 -9.76 18.49
N HIS A 493 -13.79 -8.90 18.51
CA HIS A 493 -13.73 -7.66 19.29
C HIS A 493 -13.35 -6.49 18.39
N PRO A 494 -14.30 -5.93 17.61
CA PRO A 494 -14.02 -4.91 16.61
C PRO A 494 -13.46 -3.60 17.20
N GLU A 495 -13.72 -3.32 18.46
CA GLU A 495 -13.18 -2.16 19.20
C GLU A 495 -11.64 -2.22 19.34
N TYR A 496 -11.04 -3.41 19.34
CA TYR A 496 -9.59 -3.63 19.38
C TYR A 496 -8.98 -4.03 18.02
N ALA A 497 -9.82 -4.21 17.01
CA ALA A 497 -9.44 -4.49 15.63
C ALA A 497 -10.33 -3.72 14.65
N PRO A 498 -10.36 -2.37 14.68
CA PRO A 498 -11.34 -1.57 13.93
C PRO A 498 -11.19 -1.75 12.41
N TYR A 499 -9.97 -1.87 11.90
CA TYR A 499 -9.66 -2.06 10.49
C TYR A 499 -8.66 -3.20 10.30
N SER A 500 -8.81 -3.93 9.19
CA SER A 500 -7.93 -5.02 8.81
C SER A 500 -7.84 -5.11 7.30
N ASP A 501 -6.67 -5.49 6.78
CA ASP A 501 -6.44 -5.79 5.37
C ASP A 501 -7.39 -6.89 4.84
N TYR A 502 -8.03 -7.61 5.75
CA TYR A 502 -8.93 -8.74 5.43
C TYR A 502 -10.42 -8.39 5.54
N ASP A 503 -10.78 -7.11 5.76
CA ASP A 503 -12.18 -6.69 5.91
C ASP A 503 -13.01 -6.97 4.65
N GLN A 504 -12.43 -6.79 3.46
CA GLN A 504 -13.08 -7.16 2.21
C GLN A 504 -13.16 -8.68 2.00
N LEU A 505 -12.11 -9.42 2.37
CA LEU A 505 -12.10 -10.89 2.28
C LEU A 505 -13.19 -11.51 3.16
N MET A 506 -13.41 -10.98 4.36
CA MET A 506 -14.48 -11.44 5.26
C MET A 506 -15.86 -10.89 4.88
N ARG A 507 -15.96 -10.05 3.84
CA ARG A 507 -17.20 -9.41 3.38
C ARG A 507 -17.90 -8.66 4.53
N ARG A 508 -17.11 -7.92 5.33
CA ARG A 508 -17.52 -7.27 6.57
C ARG A 508 -18.80 -6.45 6.42
N ASP A 509 -18.94 -5.69 5.37
CA ASP A 509 -20.07 -4.76 5.16
C ASP A 509 -21.40 -5.47 4.93
N GLU A 510 -21.41 -6.77 4.66
CA GLU A 510 -22.62 -7.55 4.43
C GLU A 510 -23.26 -8.06 5.73
N TRP A 511 -22.49 -8.31 6.77
CA TRP A 511 -22.99 -8.87 8.05
C TRP A 511 -22.76 -7.93 9.24
N TYR A 512 -21.72 -7.09 9.23
CA TYR A 512 -21.38 -6.24 10.36
C TYR A 512 -22.48 -5.19 10.62
N GLY A 513 -22.94 -5.11 11.87
CA GLY A 513 -24.04 -4.22 12.27
C GLY A 513 -25.45 -4.75 11.97
N ARG A 514 -25.61 -5.91 11.33
CA ARG A 514 -26.91 -6.55 11.06
C ARG A 514 -27.30 -7.58 12.14
N GLU A 515 -26.35 -8.06 12.91
CA GLU A 515 -26.59 -9.02 14.01
C GLU A 515 -27.39 -8.45 15.20
N ARG A 516 -27.78 -7.17 15.12
CA ARG A 516 -28.54 -6.46 16.16
C ARG A 516 -29.98 -6.14 15.77
N ARG A 517 -30.56 -6.84 14.80
CA ARG A 517 -32.00 -6.69 14.47
C ARG A 517 -32.75 -7.98 14.68
#